data_a4ee7e67056aff822cd385e6c6d9f411
#
_entry.id   a4ee7e67056aff822cd385e6c6d9f411
#
_cell.length_a   1.000
_cell.length_b   1.000
_cell.length_c   1.000
_cell.angle_alpha   90.00
_cell.angle_beta   90.00
_cell.angle_gamma   90.00
#
_symmetry.space_group_name_H-M   'P 1'
#
loop_
_entity.id
_entity.type
_entity.pdbx_description
1 polymer ?
#
loop_
_entity_poly.entity_id
_entity_poly.type
_entity_poly.pdbx_seq_one_letter_code
_entity_poly.pdbx_strand_id
1 'polypeptide(L)'
;MHTDLATNRRVLIVMYQRYLEADRTWNIALSEIRMWFPTESRPNRATIGSPGSPIRRLHEQRERAMFQLEAARLKLEMAKQRLSKRRQRAQASPVLFLTYIDH
;
A
#
# COMPACT_ATOMS: atom_id res chain seq x y z
N MET A 1 -2.86 -0.23 21.98
CA MET A 1 -1.58 -0.28 21.27
C MET A 1 -1.45 -1.43 20.32
N HIS A 2 -1.77 -2.63 20.75
CA HIS A 2 -1.91 -3.76 19.82
C HIS A 2 -3.00 -3.52 18.79
N THR A 3 -3.99 -2.71 19.15
CA THR A 3 -5.08 -2.31 18.26
C THR A 3 -4.58 -1.53 17.04
N ASP A 4 -3.64 -0.60 17.21
CA ASP A 4 -3.10 0.18 16.11
C ASP A 4 -2.40 -0.70 15.08
N LEU A 5 -1.57 -1.62 15.56
CA LEU A 5 -0.84 -2.52 14.66
C LEU A 5 -1.79 -3.45 13.93
N ALA A 6 -2.77 -4.03 14.64
CA ALA A 6 -3.77 -4.90 14.03
C ALA A 6 -4.62 -4.14 13.02
N THR A 7 -5.06 -2.92 13.35
CA THR A 7 -5.84 -2.09 12.45
C THR A 7 -5.06 -1.75 11.19
N ASN A 8 -3.80 -1.34 11.35
CA ASN A 8 -2.96 -1.00 10.21
C ASN A 8 -2.67 -2.21 9.32
N ARG A 9 -2.53 -3.40 9.90
CA ARG A 9 -2.39 -4.63 9.12
C ARG A 9 -3.64 -4.94 8.31
N ARG A 10 -4.82 -4.78 8.91
CA ARG A 10 -6.09 -4.98 8.21
C ARG A 10 -6.26 -4.00 7.06
N VAL A 11 -5.94 -2.73 7.31
CA VAL A 11 -5.99 -1.71 6.25
C VAL A 11 -5.04 -2.07 5.12
N LEU A 12 -3.83 -2.51 5.44
CA LEU A 12 -2.85 -2.92 4.43
C LEU A 12 -3.39 -4.06 3.58
N ILE A 13 -3.99 -5.08 4.20
CA ILE A 13 -4.57 -6.22 3.48
C ILE A 13 -5.68 -5.75 2.54
N VAL A 14 -6.58 -4.89 3.02
CA VAL A 14 -7.67 -4.35 2.20
C VAL A 14 -7.12 -3.54 1.02
N MET A 15 -6.13 -2.68 1.26
CA MET A 15 -5.53 -1.87 0.21
C MET A 15 -4.79 -2.73 -0.81
N TYR A 16 -4.13 -3.79 -0.36
CA TYR A 16 -3.46 -4.74 -1.23
C TYR A 16 -4.47 -5.46 -2.13
N GLN A 17 -5.58 -5.92 -1.56
CA GLN A 17 -6.64 -6.57 -2.33
C GLN A 17 -7.24 -5.63 -3.37
N ARG A 18 -7.47 -4.37 -3.00
CA ARG A 18 -7.96 -3.35 -3.94
C ARG A 18 -6.99 -3.10 -5.08
N TYR A 19 -5.70 -3.06 -4.76
CA TYR A 19 -4.66 -2.91 -5.77
C TYR A 19 -4.64 -4.09 -6.74
N LEU A 20 -4.68 -5.31 -6.23
CA LEU A 20 -4.70 -6.51 -7.06
C LEU A 20 -5.90 -6.54 -7.97
N GLU A 21 -7.06 -6.14 -7.48
CA GLU A 21 -8.29 -6.09 -8.27
C GLU A 21 -8.19 -5.02 -9.36
N ALA A 22 -7.71 -3.84 -9.02
CA ALA A 22 -7.52 -2.76 -9.99
C ALA A 22 -6.49 -3.14 -11.05
N ASP A 23 -5.39 -3.79 -10.65
CA ASP A 23 -4.36 -4.27 -11.56
C ASP A 23 -4.90 -5.35 -12.49
N ARG A 24 -5.69 -6.26 -11.98
CA ARG A 24 -6.33 -7.30 -12.78
C ARG A 24 -7.26 -6.69 -13.83
N THR A 25 -8.12 -5.76 -13.43
CA THR A 25 -9.03 -5.07 -14.34
C THR A 25 -8.27 -4.32 -15.41
N TRP A 26 -7.18 -3.66 -15.05
CA TRP A 26 -6.30 -2.96 -15.97
C TRP A 26 -5.68 -3.91 -16.98
N ASN A 27 -5.15 -5.05 -16.51
CA ASN A 27 -4.53 -6.05 -17.39
C ASN A 27 -5.52 -6.69 -18.35
N ILE A 28 -6.75 -6.93 -17.92
CA ILE A 28 -7.81 -7.43 -18.78
C ILE A 28 -8.11 -6.41 -19.88
N ALA A 29 -8.23 -5.14 -19.52
CA ALA A 29 -8.49 -4.09 -20.51
C ALA A 29 -7.35 -3.98 -21.52
N LEU A 30 -6.09 -4.07 -21.07
CA LEU A 30 -4.94 -4.07 -21.97
C LEU A 30 -4.94 -5.27 -22.92
N SER A 31 -5.32 -6.44 -22.42
CA SER A 31 -5.42 -7.65 -23.24
C SER A 31 -6.47 -7.47 -24.33
N GLU A 32 -7.61 -6.88 -24.01
CA GLU A 32 -8.65 -6.59 -24.99
C GLU A 32 -8.15 -5.62 -26.07
N ILE A 33 -7.43 -4.57 -25.68
CA ILE A 33 -6.84 -3.62 -26.61
C ILE A 33 -5.87 -4.33 -27.57
N ARG A 34 -5.03 -5.21 -27.02
CA ARG A 34 -4.06 -5.96 -27.83
C ARG A 34 -4.75 -6.88 -28.82
N MET A 35 -5.89 -7.46 -28.46
CA MET A 35 -6.67 -8.29 -29.37
C MET A 35 -7.22 -7.49 -30.55
N TRP A 36 -7.71 -6.28 -30.29
CA TRP A 36 -8.29 -5.44 -31.32
C TRP A 36 -7.25 -4.68 -32.14
N PHE A 37 -6.07 -4.38 -31.54
CA PHE A 37 -5.01 -3.57 -32.18
C PHE A 37 -3.65 -4.22 -31.96
N PRO A 38 -3.37 -5.39 -32.61
CA PRO A 38 -2.13 -6.13 -32.30
C PRO A 38 -0.85 -5.39 -32.68
N THR A 39 -0.90 -4.44 -33.63
CA THR A 39 0.25 -3.64 -34.00
C THR A 39 0.55 -2.49 -33.02
N GLU A 40 -0.43 -2.12 -32.20
CA GLU A 40 -0.31 -1.08 -31.18
C GLU A 40 -0.32 -1.73 -29.79
N SER A 41 0.55 -2.71 -29.61
CA SER A 41 0.51 -3.57 -28.44
C SER A 41 0.93 -2.92 -27.13
N ARG A 42 1.52 -1.72 -27.17
CA ARG A 42 1.99 -1.06 -25.97
C ARG A 42 1.08 0.10 -25.58
N PRO A 43 0.56 0.12 -24.33
CA PRO A 43 -0.18 1.27 -23.85
C PRO A 43 0.74 2.48 -23.78
N ASN A 44 0.37 3.52 -24.49
CA ASN A 44 1.03 4.82 -24.44
C ASN A 44 -0.01 5.87 -24.05
N ARG A 45 0.38 7.13 -24.06
CA ARG A 45 -0.53 8.21 -23.71
C ARG A 45 -1.76 8.25 -24.62
N ALA A 46 -1.62 7.89 -25.88
CA ALA A 46 -2.73 7.81 -26.82
C ALA A 46 -3.66 6.65 -26.49
N THR A 47 -3.11 5.51 -26.06
CA THR A 47 -3.89 4.35 -25.65
C THR A 47 -4.63 4.61 -24.33
N ILE A 48 -4.02 5.33 -23.41
CA ILE A 48 -4.65 5.70 -22.15
C ILE A 48 -5.81 6.67 -22.41
N GLY A 49 -5.72 7.43 -23.49
CA GLY A 49 -6.83 8.21 -23.99
C GLY A 49 -7.06 9.53 -23.29
N SER A 50 -8.15 10.16 -23.69
CA SER A 50 -8.59 11.45 -23.18
C SER A 50 -9.09 11.35 -21.74
N PRO A 51 -9.08 12.44 -20.96
CA PRO A 51 -9.73 12.45 -19.66
C PRO A 51 -11.16 11.94 -19.76
N GLY A 52 -11.54 11.03 -18.87
CA GLY A 52 -12.89 10.46 -18.84
C GLY A 52 -13.08 9.22 -19.70
N SER A 53 -12.10 8.79 -20.51
CA SER A 53 -12.21 7.54 -21.24
C SER A 53 -12.20 6.35 -20.26
N PRO A 54 -12.83 5.21 -20.64
CA PRO A 54 -12.84 4.02 -19.78
C PRO A 54 -11.43 3.52 -19.45
N ILE A 55 -10.54 3.52 -20.43
CA ILE A 55 -9.14 3.10 -20.25
C ILE A 55 -8.43 4.01 -19.25
N ARG A 56 -8.61 5.31 -19.38
CA ARG A 56 -8.00 6.25 -18.46
C ARG A 56 -8.53 6.10 -17.04
N ARG A 57 -9.82 5.82 -16.89
CA ARG A 57 -10.40 5.56 -15.58
C ARG A 57 -9.78 4.35 -14.91
N LEU A 58 -9.58 3.27 -15.66
CA LEU A 58 -8.94 2.08 -15.12
C LEU A 58 -7.49 2.34 -14.71
N HIS A 59 -6.77 3.11 -15.52
CA HIS A 59 -5.41 3.52 -15.19
C HIS A 59 -5.39 4.35 -13.91
N GLU A 60 -6.26 5.32 -13.79
CA GLU A 60 -6.36 6.18 -12.61
C GLU A 60 -6.76 5.39 -11.36
N GLN A 61 -7.66 4.42 -11.48
CA GLN A 61 -8.05 3.55 -10.38
C GLN A 61 -6.85 2.73 -9.88
N ARG A 62 -6.07 2.19 -10.81
CA ARG A 62 -4.87 1.43 -10.47
C ARG A 62 -3.84 2.31 -9.76
N GLU A 63 -3.58 3.50 -10.29
CA GLU A 63 -2.65 4.45 -9.69
C GLU A 63 -3.10 4.88 -8.29
N ARG A 64 -4.39 5.14 -8.12
CA ARG A 64 -4.96 5.50 -6.82
C ARG A 64 -4.84 4.35 -5.83
N ALA A 65 -5.13 3.13 -6.26
CA ALA A 65 -5.02 1.95 -5.41
C ALA A 65 -3.56 1.70 -5.00
N MET A 66 -2.61 1.90 -5.92
CA MET A 66 -1.18 1.81 -5.62
C MET A 66 -0.76 2.85 -4.59
N PHE A 67 -1.22 4.09 -4.75
CA PHE A 67 -0.93 5.16 -3.81
C PHE A 67 -1.47 4.85 -2.42
N GLN A 68 -2.70 4.34 -2.34
CA GLN A 68 -3.32 3.95 -1.08
C GLN A 68 -2.56 2.79 -0.42
N LEU A 69 -2.10 1.83 -1.21
CA LEU A 69 -1.30 0.72 -0.71
C LEU A 69 0.03 1.21 -0.12
N GLU A 70 0.72 2.09 -0.84
CA GLU A 70 1.97 2.69 -0.37
C GLU A 70 1.76 3.44 0.96
N ALA A 71 0.68 4.23 1.05
CA ALA A 71 0.36 4.96 2.27
C ALA A 71 0.07 4.00 3.43
N ALA A 72 -0.64 2.91 3.17
CA ALA A 72 -0.96 1.90 4.19
C ALA A 72 0.31 1.19 4.68
N ARG A 73 1.25 0.88 3.77
CA ARG A 73 2.54 0.28 4.13
C ARG A 73 3.34 1.21 5.03
N LEU A 74 3.37 2.50 4.68
CA LEU A 74 4.09 3.49 5.46
C LEU A 74 3.49 3.63 6.87
N LYS A 75 2.18 3.66 6.97
CA LYS A 75 1.50 3.73 8.27
C LYS A 75 1.82 2.52 9.15
N LEU A 76 1.86 1.33 8.54
CA LEU A 76 2.21 0.12 9.28
C LEU A 76 3.66 0.17 9.77
N GLU A 77 4.59 0.60 8.93
CA GLU A 77 5.99 0.75 9.33
C GLU A 77 6.15 1.75 10.47
N MET A 78 5.44 2.87 10.40
CA MET A 78 5.47 3.86 11.48
C MET A 78 4.91 3.31 12.77
N ALA A 79 3.84 2.51 12.69
CA ALA A 79 3.25 1.85 13.87
C ALA A 79 4.23 0.85 14.49
N LYS A 80 4.92 0.07 13.66
CA LYS A 80 5.96 -0.86 14.13
C LYS A 80 7.11 -0.13 14.80
N GLN A 81 7.55 0.97 14.24
CA GLN A 81 8.63 1.78 14.82
C GLN A 81 8.23 2.36 16.17
N ARG A 82 7.00 2.88 16.28
CA ARG A 82 6.51 3.39 17.56
C ARG A 82 6.47 2.31 18.63
N LEU A 83 5.99 1.13 18.26
CA LEU A 83 5.93 0.00 19.17
C LEU A 83 7.33 -0.44 19.60
N SER A 84 8.26 -0.50 18.68
CA SER A 84 9.65 -0.85 18.95
C SER A 84 10.30 0.14 19.91
N LYS A 85 10.10 1.43 19.68
CA LYS A 85 10.62 2.48 20.57
C LYS A 85 10.03 2.37 21.99
N ARG A 86 8.74 2.08 22.09
CA ARG A 86 8.09 1.88 23.39
C ARG A 86 8.64 0.67 24.11
N ARG A 87 8.88 -0.44 23.40
CA ARG A 87 9.49 -1.63 23.97
C ARG A 87 10.89 -1.35 24.48
N GLN A 88 11.68 -0.61 23.71
CA GLN A 88 13.03 -0.22 24.12
C GLN A 88 13.00 0.64 25.38
N ARG A 89 12.08 1.59 25.47
CA ARG A 89 11.92 2.43 26.66
C ARG A 89 11.49 1.61 27.87
N ALA A 90 10.54 0.70 27.66
CA ALA A 90 10.07 -0.18 28.74
C ALA A 90 11.17 -1.10 29.25
N GLN A 91 12.02 -1.62 28.35
CA GLN A 91 13.13 -2.47 28.71
C GLN A 91 14.26 -1.68 29.40
N ALA A 92 14.52 -0.46 28.94
CA ALA A 92 15.56 0.37 29.49
C ALA A 92 15.20 0.88 30.90
N SER A 93 13.94 1.25 31.14
CA SER A 93 13.50 1.77 32.42
C SER A 93 13.70 0.81 33.59
N PRO A 94 13.26 -0.46 33.51
CA PRO A 94 13.50 -1.41 34.60
C PRO A 94 14.99 -1.64 34.88
N VAL A 95 15.81 -1.71 33.84
CA VAL A 95 17.26 -1.91 33.98
C VAL A 95 17.88 -0.70 34.70
N LEU A 96 17.53 0.49 34.30
CA LEU A 96 18.04 1.71 34.96
C LEU A 96 17.56 1.79 36.40
N PHE A 97 16.32 1.40 36.65
CA PHE A 97 15.75 1.42 38.01
C PHE A 97 16.47 0.41 38.90
N LEU A 98 16.71 -0.80 38.43
CA LEU A 98 17.43 -1.81 39.21
C LEU A 98 18.86 -1.38 39.51
N THR A 99 19.55 -0.81 38.52
CA THR A 99 20.90 -0.29 38.71
C THR A 99 20.91 0.82 39.78
N TYR A 100 19.92 1.65 39.78
CA TYR A 100 19.79 2.76 40.72
C TYR A 100 19.53 2.24 42.15
N ILE A 101 18.71 1.23 42.30
CA ILE A 101 18.36 0.63 43.59
C ILE A 101 19.54 -0.11 44.20
N ASP A 102 20.32 -0.80 43.36
CA ASP A 102 21.48 -1.55 43.86
C ASP A 102 22.60 -0.69 44.44
N HIS A 103 22.48 0.59 44.26
CA HIS A 103 23.37 1.56 44.91
C HIS A 103 22.77 2.13 46.16
#